data_0af7c72f178f62835411a3155002512a
#
_entry.id   0af7c72f178f62835411a3155002512a
#
_cell.length_a   1.000
_cell.length_b   1.000
_cell.length_c   1.000
_cell.angle_alpha   90.00
_cell.angle_beta   90.00
_cell.angle_gamma   90.00
#
_symmetry.space_group_name_H-M   'P 1'
#
loop_
_entity.id
_entity.type
_entity.pdbx_description
1 polymer ?
#
loop_
_entity_poly.entity_id
_entity_poly.type
_entity_poly.pdbx_seq_one_letter_code
_entity_poly.pdbx_strand_id
1 'polypeptide(L)'
;MDNSFKDIRIVDNFYQSSSFFPMPLCLIGTLDEKGSLTSFGSYSLCFPYYIAGKGYYAMVLECRNNSNTCKGILRHGKCTINFLPFSKKNFAEHVRLGFPGDTPEEKMKDFKFTVD
;
A
#
# COMPACT_ATOMS: atom_id res chain seq x y z
N MET A 1 -34.95 21.52 -6.63
CA MET A 1 -33.72 20.70 -6.39
C MET A 1 -33.09 21.17 -5.09
N ASP A 2 -32.99 20.29 -4.13
CA ASP A 2 -32.28 20.63 -2.89
C ASP A 2 -30.77 20.62 -3.16
N ASN A 3 -30.15 21.79 -3.12
CA ASN A 3 -28.71 21.97 -3.35
C ASN A 3 -27.93 21.97 -2.03
N SER A 4 -28.49 21.41 -0.94
CA SER A 4 -27.80 21.33 0.33
C SER A 4 -26.67 20.30 0.25
N PHE A 5 -25.46 20.76 0.52
CA PHE A 5 -24.32 19.86 0.76
C PHE A 5 -24.39 19.34 2.19
N LYS A 6 -24.18 18.05 2.35
CA LYS A 6 -24.02 17.47 3.70
C LYS A 6 -22.56 17.57 4.11
N ASP A 7 -22.33 18.15 5.25
CA ASP A 7 -21.01 18.11 5.87
C ASP A 7 -20.73 16.66 6.30
N ILE A 8 -19.63 16.11 5.81
CA ILE A 8 -19.15 14.79 6.17
C ILE A 8 -17.94 14.97 7.09
N ARG A 9 -18.05 14.47 8.31
CA ARG A 9 -16.90 14.42 9.21
C ARG A 9 -16.00 13.26 8.82
N ILE A 10 -14.96 13.58 8.09
CA ILE A 10 -14.01 12.59 7.55
C ILE A 10 -13.40 11.73 8.65
N VAL A 11 -13.12 12.31 9.82
CA VAL A 11 -12.50 11.58 10.94
C VAL A 11 -13.41 10.45 11.45
N ASP A 12 -14.72 10.71 11.55
CA ASP A 12 -15.68 9.72 12.04
C ASP A 12 -16.10 8.71 10.96
N ASN A 13 -15.98 9.09 9.70
CA ASN A 13 -16.45 8.32 8.54
C ASN A 13 -15.33 7.99 7.55
N PHE A 14 -14.09 7.90 8.02
CA PHE A 14 -12.92 7.70 7.16
C PHE A 14 -13.07 6.52 6.19
N TYR A 15 -13.48 5.36 6.68
CA TYR A 15 -13.65 4.16 5.84
C TYR A 15 -14.80 4.26 4.86
N GLN A 16 -15.85 4.97 5.20
CA GLN A 16 -17.00 5.19 4.31
C GLN A 16 -16.67 6.23 3.25
N SER A 17 -16.04 7.33 3.63
CA SER A 17 -15.68 8.40 2.70
C SER A 17 -14.56 7.98 1.73
N SER A 18 -13.63 7.13 2.14
CA SER A 18 -12.57 6.61 1.27
C SER A 18 -13.10 5.78 0.11
N SER A 19 -14.30 5.20 0.22
CA SER A 19 -14.93 4.46 -0.87
C SER A 19 -15.33 5.31 -2.08
N PHE A 20 -15.44 6.62 -1.92
CA PHE A 20 -15.67 7.54 -3.03
C PHE A 20 -14.45 7.79 -3.90
N PHE A 21 -13.27 7.40 -3.42
CA PHE A 21 -12.01 7.59 -4.11
C PHE A 21 -11.35 6.24 -4.35
N PRO A 22 -11.82 5.47 -5.36
CA PRO A 22 -11.23 4.18 -5.64
C PRO A 22 -9.76 4.34 -6.02
N MET A 23 -8.90 3.60 -5.32
CA MET A 23 -7.47 3.56 -5.58
C MET A 23 -7.04 2.12 -5.83
N PRO A 24 -6.08 1.89 -6.73
CA PRO A 24 -5.58 0.54 -6.96
C PRO A 24 -4.93 -0.04 -5.70
N LEU A 25 -5.30 -1.27 -5.38
CA LEU A 25 -4.67 -2.03 -4.32
C LEU A 25 -3.42 -2.72 -4.86
N CYS A 26 -2.30 -2.54 -4.20
CA CYS A 26 -1.03 -3.11 -4.60
C CYS A 26 -0.24 -3.68 -3.43
N LEU A 27 0.70 -4.57 -3.72
CA LEU A 27 1.71 -5.03 -2.77
C LEU A 27 3.01 -4.28 -2.99
N ILE A 28 3.49 -3.64 -1.95
CA ILE A 28 4.79 -2.98 -1.95
C ILE A 28 5.80 -3.91 -1.30
N GLY A 29 6.77 -4.34 -2.10
CA GLY A 29 7.89 -5.16 -1.62
C GLY A 29 9.09 -4.30 -1.22
N THR A 30 9.63 -4.55 -0.04
CA THR A 30 10.83 -3.89 0.47
C THR A 30 11.75 -4.91 1.12
N LEU A 31 13.01 -4.55 1.27
CA LEU A 31 13.96 -5.38 1.98
C LEU A 31 13.89 -5.12 3.49
N ASP A 32 14.14 -6.17 4.26
CA ASP A 32 14.27 -6.11 5.70
C ASP A 32 15.51 -5.29 6.13
N GLU A 33 15.75 -5.21 7.42
CA GLU A 33 16.89 -4.46 7.96
C GLU A 33 18.24 -4.93 7.44
N LYS A 34 18.38 -6.23 7.27
CA LYS A 34 19.62 -6.87 6.78
C LYS A 34 19.74 -6.88 5.26
N GLY A 35 18.69 -6.51 4.54
CA GLY A 35 18.64 -6.57 3.09
C GLY A 35 18.54 -7.99 2.52
N SER A 36 18.20 -8.97 3.35
CA SER A 36 18.17 -10.39 3.01
C SER A 36 16.78 -10.97 2.82
N LEU A 37 15.77 -10.38 3.46
CA LEU A 37 14.39 -10.82 3.39
C LEU A 37 13.53 -9.77 2.69
N THR A 38 12.84 -10.16 1.64
CA THR A 38 11.81 -9.32 1.04
C THR A 38 10.55 -9.41 1.88
N SER A 39 10.04 -8.27 2.29
CA SER A 39 8.78 -8.14 3.02
C SER A 39 7.78 -7.37 2.19
N PHE A 40 6.51 -7.78 2.24
CA PHE A 40 5.43 -7.15 1.50
C PHE A 40 4.41 -6.51 2.42
N GLY A 41 3.99 -5.30 2.06
CA GLY A 41 2.86 -4.62 2.67
C GLY A 41 1.79 -4.33 1.64
N SER A 42 0.53 -4.36 2.05
CA SER A 42 -0.60 -4.01 1.20
C SER A 42 -0.95 -2.54 1.38
N TYR A 43 -1.06 -1.84 0.26
CA TYR A 43 -1.35 -0.41 0.21
C TYR A 43 -2.32 -0.07 -0.90
N SER A 44 -3.08 0.99 -0.69
CA SER A 44 -3.75 1.68 -1.78
C SER A 44 -2.78 2.68 -2.38
N LEU A 45 -2.47 2.51 -3.66
CA LEU A 45 -1.59 3.42 -4.36
C LEU A 45 -2.36 4.67 -4.75
N CYS A 46 -1.81 5.86 -4.45
CA CYS A 46 -2.53 7.11 -4.65
C CYS A 46 -2.69 7.42 -6.14
N PHE A 47 -1.61 7.68 -6.85
CA PHE A 47 -1.64 7.98 -8.29
C PHE A 47 -0.24 8.01 -8.90
N PRO A 48 -0.13 7.81 -10.23
CA PRO A 48 1.09 8.12 -10.94
C PRO A 48 1.25 9.63 -11.07
N TYR A 49 2.47 10.10 -10.94
CA TYR A 49 2.81 11.51 -11.07
C TYR A 49 3.76 11.70 -12.27
N TYR A 50 3.31 12.48 -13.23
CA TYR A 50 4.14 12.82 -14.38
C TYR A 50 5.04 14.02 -14.07
N ILE A 51 6.33 13.84 -14.27
CA ILE A 51 7.31 14.90 -14.12
C ILE A 51 7.73 15.37 -15.52
N ALA A 52 7.19 16.51 -15.93
CA ALA A 52 7.47 17.07 -17.25
C ALA A 52 8.98 17.28 -17.48
N GLY A 53 9.45 16.91 -18.65
CA GLY A 53 10.84 17.09 -19.07
C GLY A 53 11.85 16.11 -18.47
N LYS A 54 11.42 15.13 -17.67
CA LYS A 54 12.32 14.17 -17.03
C LYS A 54 12.35 12.78 -17.70
N GLY A 55 11.42 12.50 -18.60
CA GLY A 55 11.35 11.21 -19.30
C GLY A 55 11.02 10.00 -18.42
N TYR A 56 10.53 10.21 -17.22
CA TYR A 56 10.10 9.14 -16.31
C TYR A 56 8.83 9.52 -15.54
N TYR A 57 8.18 8.50 -15.01
CA TYR A 57 7.01 8.66 -14.15
C TYR A 57 7.41 8.46 -12.69
N ALA A 58 6.71 9.18 -11.81
CA ALA A 58 6.76 8.94 -10.37
C ALA A 58 5.42 8.38 -9.89
N MET A 59 5.45 7.67 -8.79
CA MET A 59 4.24 7.19 -8.11
C MET A 59 4.20 7.82 -6.72
N VAL A 60 3.01 8.24 -6.31
CA VAL A 60 2.79 8.71 -4.94
C VAL A 60 2.30 7.53 -4.10
N LEU A 61 3.04 7.21 -3.08
CA LEU A 61 2.70 6.19 -2.10
C LEU A 61 2.64 6.84 -0.72
N GLU A 62 1.47 6.73 -0.09
CA GLU A 62 1.31 7.14 1.29
C GLU A 62 1.43 5.93 2.20
N CYS A 63 2.33 5.98 3.15
CA CYS A 63 2.49 4.94 4.16
C CYS A 63 2.76 5.53 5.54
N ARG A 64 2.37 4.80 6.59
CA ARG A 64 2.64 5.24 7.96
C ARG A 64 4.14 5.24 8.22
N ASN A 65 4.63 6.26 8.92
CA ASN A 65 6.06 6.42 9.24
C ASN A 65 6.66 5.24 10.01
N ASN A 66 5.85 4.54 10.79
CA ASN A 66 6.29 3.38 11.57
C ASN A 66 6.07 2.03 10.87
N SER A 67 5.55 2.03 9.63
CA SER A 67 5.34 0.79 8.88
C SER A 67 6.66 0.15 8.44
N ASN A 68 6.67 -1.17 8.31
CA ASN A 68 7.83 -1.90 7.78
C ASN A 68 8.21 -1.42 6.38
N THR A 69 7.20 -1.15 5.55
CA THR A 69 7.38 -0.64 4.19
C THR A 69 8.09 0.72 4.18
N CYS A 70 7.61 1.68 4.99
CA CYS A 70 8.24 3.00 5.08
C CYS A 70 9.70 2.89 5.51
N LYS A 71 9.96 2.13 6.57
CA LYS A 71 11.32 1.88 7.07
C LYS A 71 12.21 1.23 6.00
N GLY A 72 11.70 0.25 5.27
CA GLY A 72 12.43 -0.42 4.20
C GLY A 72 12.77 0.52 3.05
N ILE A 73 11.81 1.32 2.59
CA ILE A 73 12.03 2.32 1.53
C ILE A 73 13.07 3.36 1.95
N LEU A 74 12.94 3.92 3.14
CA LEU A 74 13.87 4.93 3.63
C LEU A 74 15.29 4.39 3.80
N ARG A 75 15.42 3.12 4.19
CA ARG A 75 16.73 2.48 4.39
C ARG A 75 17.42 2.12 3.08
N HIS A 76 16.68 1.54 2.15
CA HIS A 76 17.26 0.97 0.92
C HIS A 76 17.05 1.82 -0.32
N GLY A 77 16.22 2.87 -0.26
CA GLY A 77 15.94 3.78 -1.38
C GLY A 77 15.20 3.14 -2.55
N LYS A 78 14.59 1.97 -2.36
CA LYS A 78 13.89 1.23 -3.42
C LYS A 78 12.78 0.35 -2.88
N CYS A 79 11.80 0.09 -3.74
CA CYS A 79 10.72 -0.86 -3.51
C CYS A 79 10.25 -1.46 -4.83
N THR A 80 9.46 -2.51 -4.76
CA THR A 80 8.69 -3.03 -5.89
C THR A 80 7.21 -2.72 -5.70
N ILE A 81 6.50 -2.48 -6.80
CA ILE A 81 5.05 -2.29 -6.81
C ILE A 81 4.45 -3.43 -7.61
N ASN A 82 3.59 -4.21 -6.98
CA ASN A 82 3.03 -5.42 -7.56
C ASN A 82 1.51 -5.33 -7.56
N PHE A 83 0.89 -5.55 -8.72
CA PHE A 83 -0.55 -5.62 -8.88
C PHE A 83 -0.96 -7.06 -9.11
N LEU A 84 -1.96 -7.52 -8.36
CA LEU A 84 -2.44 -8.89 -8.44
C LEU A 84 -3.85 -8.91 -9.01
N PRO A 85 -4.22 -9.96 -9.77
CA PRO A 85 -5.60 -10.14 -10.21
C PRO A 85 -6.55 -10.22 -9.02
N PHE A 86 -7.73 -9.64 -9.17
CA PHE A 86 -8.73 -9.73 -8.13
C PHE A 86 -9.22 -11.17 -7.96
N SER A 87 -9.17 -11.64 -6.73
CA SER A 87 -9.88 -12.83 -6.25
C SER A 87 -10.15 -12.68 -4.75
N LYS A 88 -11.13 -13.39 -4.22
CA LYS A 88 -11.40 -13.38 -2.77
C LYS A 88 -10.17 -13.81 -1.97
N LYS A 89 -9.43 -14.78 -2.48
CA LYS A 89 -8.20 -15.28 -1.85
C LYS A 89 -7.11 -14.21 -1.83
N ASN A 90 -6.84 -13.57 -2.96
CA ASN A 90 -5.85 -12.51 -3.05
C ASN A 90 -6.23 -11.31 -2.17
N PHE A 91 -7.51 -10.93 -2.19
CA PHE A 91 -8.00 -9.85 -1.35
C PHE A 91 -7.83 -10.15 0.15
N ALA A 92 -8.14 -11.36 0.60
CA ALA A 92 -7.94 -11.76 1.99
C ALA A 92 -6.46 -11.67 2.41
N GLU A 93 -5.54 -12.05 1.53
CA GLU A 93 -4.09 -11.91 1.80
C GLU A 93 -3.65 -10.45 1.82
N HIS A 94 -4.18 -9.60 0.94
CA HIS A 94 -3.97 -8.15 1.01
C HIS A 94 -4.39 -7.57 2.36
N VAL A 95 -5.58 -7.95 2.85
CA VAL A 95 -6.07 -7.51 4.15
C VAL A 95 -5.12 -7.93 5.26
N ARG A 96 -4.69 -9.20 5.27
CA ARG A 96 -3.74 -9.72 6.25
C ARG A 96 -2.42 -8.93 6.26
N LEU A 97 -1.85 -8.70 5.09
CA LEU A 97 -0.59 -7.97 4.95
C LEU A 97 -0.72 -6.47 5.29
N GLY A 98 -1.92 -5.92 5.20
CA GLY A 98 -2.22 -4.52 5.53
C GLY A 98 -2.34 -4.26 7.04
N PHE A 99 -2.55 -5.28 7.87
CA PHE A 99 -2.65 -5.09 9.31
C PHE A 99 -1.31 -4.64 9.91
N PRO A 100 -1.33 -3.66 10.84
CA PRO A 100 -0.14 -3.20 11.52
C PRO A 100 0.27 -4.18 12.64
N GLY A 101 1.52 -4.08 13.08
CA GLY A 101 2.01 -4.70 14.31
C GLY A 101 2.91 -5.90 14.12
N ASP A 102 2.79 -6.62 13.00
CA ASP A 102 3.64 -7.78 12.75
C ASP A 102 5.01 -7.37 12.20
N THR A 103 6.03 -8.14 12.56
CA THR A 103 7.37 -7.99 11.96
C THR A 103 7.38 -8.46 10.50
N PRO A 104 8.38 -8.07 9.70
CA PRO A 104 8.55 -8.61 8.35
C PRO A 104 8.58 -10.14 8.32
N GLU A 105 9.28 -10.77 9.26
CA GLU A 105 9.41 -12.23 9.37
C GLU A 105 8.07 -12.89 9.65
N GLU A 106 7.28 -12.34 10.58
CA GLU A 106 5.95 -12.85 10.91
C GLU A 106 5.01 -12.77 9.72
N LYS A 107 5.01 -11.62 9.01
CA LYS A 107 4.18 -11.44 7.82
C LYS A 107 4.53 -12.39 6.69
N MET A 108 5.81 -12.70 6.53
CA MET A 108 6.28 -13.58 5.44
C MET A 108 6.15 -15.06 5.76
N LYS A 109 5.97 -15.43 7.04
CA LYS A 109 5.86 -16.82 7.46
C LYS A 109 4.76 -17.62 6.75
N ASP A 110 3.61 -16.99 6.52
CA ASP A 110 2.46 -17.60 5.85
C ASP A 110 2.12 -16.88 4.53
N PHE A 111 3.12 -16.30 3.91
CA PHE A 111 2.95 -15.54 2.66
C PHE A 111 2.47 -16.46 1.53
N LYS A 112 1.39 -16.06 0.86
CA LYS A 112 0.64 -16.94 -0.05
C LYS A 112 0.91 -16.70 -1.52
N PHE A 113 1.75 -15.72 -1.84
CA PHE A 113 2.12 -15.43 -3.21
C PHE A 113 3.53 -15.96 -3.51
N THR A 114 3.77 -16.28 -4.77
CA THR A 114 5.11 -16.63 -5.25
C THR A 114 5.94 -15.36 -5.39
N VAL A 115 7.18 -15.41 -4.95
CA VAL A 115 8.17 -14.35 -5.12
C VAL A 115 9.18 -14.82 -6.15
N ASP A 116 9.32 -14.06 -7.23
CA ASP A 116 10.29 -14.29 -8.30
C ASP A 116 11.58 -13.49 -8.04
#